data_2e110a1c3637547a1c3b46461286919e
#
_entry.id   2e110a1c3637547a1c3b46461286919e
#
_cell.length_a   1.000
_cell.length_b   1.000
_cell.length_c   1.000
_cell.angle_alpha   90.00
_cell.angle_beta   90.00
_cell.angle_gamma   90.00
#
_symmetry.space_group_name_H-M   'P 1'
#
loop_
_entity.id
_entity.type
_entity.pdbx_description
1 polymer ?
#
loop_
_entity_poly.entity_id
_entity_poly.type
_entity_poly.pdbx_seq_one_letter_code
_entity_poly.pdbx_strand_id
1 'polypeptide(L)'
;MAGARPLIDVEGVGVAEDTQHQALYRRYRPQTPTRVLDTRPAGSPPGSSSIPSSAPVLLNVVADRPPRPGFLRAAACGAATDTAILNFVPGEITGNVVAVQPGGAPPSVCIGASWPSHVVADLSGTFVEG
;
A
#
# COMPACT_ATOMS: atom_id res chain seq x y z
N MET A 1 -21.02 16.25 10.76
CA MET A 1 -20.86 15.93 10.29
C MET A 1 -20.75 15.65 9.34
N ALA A 2 -21.41 15.49 9.46
CA ALA A 2 -21.26 15.17 8.22
C ALA A 2 -20.09 15.74 7.69
N GLY A 3 -19.65 16.66 8.30
CA GLY A 3 -18.46 17.21 7.82
C GLY A 3 -17.53 16.15 7.49
N ALA A 4 -17.63 15.15 8.21
CA ALA A 4 -16.75 14.05 7.96
C ALA A 4 -17.12 13.35 6.68
N ARG A 5 -18.25 13.62 6.15
CA ARG A 5 -18.63 12.94 4.93
C ARG A 5 -17.63 13.11 3.83
N PRO A 6 -17.02 14.25 3.74
CA PRO A 6 -16.04 14.42 2.69
C PRO A 6 -15.03 13.31 2.68
N LEU A 7 -14.81 12.74 3.81
CA LEU A 7 -13.88 11.64 3.85
C LEU A 7 -14.34 10.52 3.01
N ILE A 8 -15.58 10.53 2.71
CA ILE A 8 -16.08 9.52 1.85
C ILE A 8 -15.35 9.52 0.56
N ASP A 9 -14.78 10.63 0.22
CA ASP A 9 -13.99 10.68 -0.97
C ASP A 9 -12.92 9.65 -0.93
N VAL A 10 -12.48 9.36 0.26
CA VAL A 10 -11.42 8.41 0.41
C VAL A 10 -11.90 7.03 0.13
N GLU A 11 -13.18 6.85 0.18
CA GLU A 11 -13.70 5.53 -0.05
C GLU A 11 -13.32 5.02 -1.41
N GLY A 12 -13.09 5.87 -2.33
CA GLY A 12 -12.67 5.44 -3.64
C GLY A 12 -11.34 4.74 -3.61
N VAL A 13 -10.58 4.87 -2.54
CA VAL A 13 -9.30 4.20 -2.45
C VAL A 13 -9.33 3.05 -1.47
N GLY A 14 -10.52 2.57 -1.14
CA GLY A 14 -10.61 1.32 -0.43
C GLY A 14 -10.44 1.36 1.06
N VAL A 15 -10.76 2.45 1.68
CA VAL A 15 -10.76 2.48 3.14
C VAL A 15 -11.87 1.55 3.62
N ALA A 16 -11.52 0.62 4.49
CA ALA A 16 -12.46 -0.38 4.91
C ALA A 16 -13.63 0.20 5.68
N GLU A 17 -14.76 -0.41 5.53
CA GLU A 17 -15.97 0.09 6.14
C GLU A 17 -15.98 0.03 7.63
N ASP A 18 -15.41 -1.02 8.16
CA ASP A 18 -15.38 -1.13 9.60
C ASP A 18 -14.56 -0.02 10.18
N THR A 19 -13.76 0.61 9.38
CA THR A 19 -13.01 1.74 9.84
C THR A 19 -13.78 3.01 9.63
N GLN A 20 -15.04 2.91 9.22
CA GLN A 20 -15.83 4.09 9.11
C GLN A 20 -15.76 4.95 10.32
N HIS A 21 -15.89 4.34 11.47
CA HIS A 21 -15.76 5.09 12.69
C HIS A 21 -14.43 5.76 12.76
N GLN A 22 -13.40 5.04 12.40
CA GLN A 22 -12.07 5.60 12.43
C GLN A 22 -11.91 6.64 11.36
N ALA A 23 -12.49 6.42 10.22
CA ALA A 23 -12.40 7.38 9.14
C ALA A 23 -12.99 8.72 9.56
N LEU A 24 -13.96 8.72 10.46
CA LEU A 24 -14.50 9.96 10.95
C LEU A 24 -13.51 10.74 11.77
N TYR A 25 -12.53 10.08 12.33
CA TYR A 25 -11.56 10.70 13.21
C TYR A 25 -10.18 10.77 12.59
N ARG A 26 -10.04 10.28 11.38
CA ARG A 26 -8.77 10.33 10.70
C ARG A 26 -8.88 11.24 9.50
N ARG A 27 -7.85 11.99 9.26
CA ARG A 27 -7.80 12.87 8.11
C ARG A 27 -6.70 12.44 7.19
N TYR A 28 -7.00 12.48 5.91
CA TYR A 28 -5.99 12.23 4.90
C TYR A 28 -5.12 13.46 4.74
N ARG A 29 -3.83 13.26 4.87
CA ARG A 29 -2.86 14.33 4.69
C ARG A 29 -2.05 14.02 3.44
N PRO A 30 -2.37 14.66 2.32
CA PRO A 30 -1.60 14.43 1.11
C PRO A 30 -0.23 15.05 1.20
N GLN A 31 0.69 14.52 0.42
CA GLN A 31 2.02 15.08 0.32
C GLN A 31 2.53 14.86 -1.10
N THR A 32 3.58 15.57 -1.45
CA THR A 32 4.26 15.31 -2.71
C THR A 32 4.71 13.85 -2.68
N PRO A 33 4.42 13.07 -3.72
CA PRO A 33 4.78 11.66 -3.71
C PRO A 33 6.27 11.47 -3.45
N THR A 34 6.55 10.57 -2.53
CA THR A 34 7.92 10.26 -2.12
C THR A 34 8.18 8.78 -2.32
N ARG A 35 9.28 8.45 -2.97
CA ARG A 35 9.64 7.05 -3.16
C ARG A 35 10.04 6.46 -1.82
N VAL A 36 9.33 5.41 -1.40
CA VAL A 36 9.60 4.75 -0.12
C VAL A 36 10.10 3.33 -0.31
N LEU A 37 9.99 2.79 -1.51
CA LEU A 37 10.50 1.46 -1.81
C LEU A 37 10.86 1.39 -3.27
N ASP A 38 12.03 0.85 -3.56
CA ASP A 38 12.46 0.59 -4.94
C ASP A 38 13.42 -0.59 -4.87
N THR A 39 12.98 -1.74 -5.30
CA THR A 39 13.80 -2.94 -5.22
C THR A 39 14.67 -3.15 -6.45
N ARG A 40 14.52 -2.32 -7.48
CA ARG A 40 15.23 -2.54 -8.75
C ARG A 40 16.75 -2.54 -8.61
N PRO A 41 17.34 -1.68 -7.76
CA PRO A 41 18.79 -1.70 -7.61
C PRO A 41 19.34 -2.99 -7.00
N ALA A 42 18.49 -3.79 -6.39
CA ALA A 42 18.96 -5.00 -5.73
C ALA A 42 19.38 -6.10 -6.69
N GLY A 43 19.03 -5.98 -7.96
CA GLY A 43 19.38 -7.01 -8.94
C GLY A 43 18.37 -8.11 -9.02
N SER A 44 18.27 -8.93 -8.00
CA SER A 44 17.28 -10.01 -7.98
C SER A 44 15.98 -9.50 -7.37
N PRO A 45 14.84 -9.78 -7.99
CA PRO A 45 13.57 -9.33 -7.42
C PRO A 45 13.25 -10.10 -6.13
N PRO A 46 12.85 -9.39 -5.08
CA PRO A 46 12.50 -10.04 -3.82
C PRO A 46 11.10 -10.61 -3.87
N GLY A 47 10.84 -11.54 -2.94
CA GLY A 47 9.50 -12.07 -2.75
C GLY A 47 8.69 -11.24 -1.77
N SER A 48 9.35 -10.44 -0.96
CA SER A 48 8.67 -9.57 -0.01
C SER A 48 9.54 -8.40 0.36
N SER A 49 8.90 -7.32 0.80
CA SER A 49 9.57 -6.09 1.21
C SER A 49 8.76 -5.44 2.30
N SER A 50 9.39 -4.58 3.10
CA SER A 50 8.68 -3.86 4.14
C SER A 50 8.99 -2.38 4.05
N ILE A 51 8.02 -1.56 4.46
CA ILE A 51 8.12 -0.10 4.46
C ILE A 51 7.77 0.35 5.87
N PRO A 52 8.73 0.93 6.61
CA PRO A 52 8.42 1.44 7.94
C PRO A 52 7.37 2.54 7.88
N SER A 53 6.41 2.48 8.76
CA SER A 53 5.41 3.53 8.87
C SER A 53 4.70 3.41 10.20
N SER A 54 4.47 4.54 10.85
CA SER A 54 3.72 4.57 12.09
C SER A 54 2.27 5.00 11.89
N ALA A 55 1.89 5.37 10.69
CA ALA A 55 0.54 5.80 10.37
C ALA A 55 0.02 5.05 9.15
N PRO A 56 -1.29 4.93 9.01
CA PRO A 56 -1.84 4.38 7.77
C PRO A 56 -1.44 5.27 6.60
N VAL A 57 -1.19 4.65 5.46
CA VAL A 57 -0.62 5.32 4.30
C VAL A 57 -1.41 5.03 3.05
N LEU A 58 -1.33 5.96 2.12
CA LEU A 58 -1.80 5.76 0.77
C LEU A 58 -0.57 5.59 -0.11
N LEU A 59 -0.46 4.44 -0.74
CA LEU A 59 0.70 4.10 -1.55
C LEU A 59 0.28 3.87 -2.99
N ASN A 60 1.14 4.30 -3.91
CA ASN A 60 1.05 3.86 -5.28
C ASN A 60 2.09 2.76 -5.44
N VAL A 61 1.64 1.53 -5.67
CA VAL A 61 2.51 0.36 -5.72
C VAL A 61 2.57 -0.14 -7.14
N VAL A 62 3.77 -0.40 -7.61
CA VAL A 62 4.01 -0.79 -9.00
C VAL A 62 4.83 -2.08 -9.03
N ALA A 63 4.38 -3.03 -9.85
CA ALA A 63 5.18 -4.20 -10.19
C ALA A 63 5.89 -3.87 -11.51
N ASP A 64 7.21 -3.97 -11.53
CA ASP A 64 8.00 -3.54 -12.66
C ASP A 64 8.51 -4.76 -13.44
N ARG A 65 7.86 -5.03 -14.55
CA ARG A 65 8.27 -6.05 -15.53
C ARG A 65 8.61 -7.39 -14.91
N PRO A 66 7.65 -8.00 -14.20
CA PRO A 66 7.90 -9.31 -13.59
C PRO A 66 8.16 -10.37 -14.68
N PRO A 67 8.90 -11.42 -14.34
CA PRO A 67 9.18 -12.47 -15.32
C PRO A 67 8.05 -13.45 -15.51
N ARG A 68 7.07 -13.46 -14.62
CA ARG A 68 5.95 -14.41 -14.65
C ARG A 68 4.68 -13.73 -14.17
N PRO A 69 3.51 -14.28 -14.50
CA PRO A 69 2.27 -13.74 -13.97
C PRO A 69 2.20 -13.95 -12.45
N GLY A 70 1.52 -13.06 -11.77
CA GLY A 70 1.36 -13.16 -10.34
C GLY A 70 0.57 -12.01 -9.79
N PHE A 71 0.67 -11.82 -8.47
CA PHE A 71 -0.03 -10.70 -7.81
C PHE A 71 0.79 -10.18 -6.64
N LEU A 72 0.50 -8.95 -6.27
CA LEU A 72 1.07 -8.34 -5.06
C LEU A 72 0.02 -8.27 -3.97
N ARG A 73 0.47 -8.37 -2.74
CA ARG A 73 -0.35 -8.15 -1.55
C ARG A 73 0.32 -7.06 -0.73
N ALA A 74 -0.49 -6.29 -0.01
CA ALA A 74 0.04 -5.31 0.93
C ALA A 74 -0.81 -5.33 2.18
N ALA A 75 -0.16 -5.35 3.34
CA ALA A 75 -0.85 -5.41 4.61
C ALA A 75 0.10 -5.01 5.73
N ALA A 76 -0.47 -4.85 6.93
CA ALA A 76 0.34 -4.70 8.12
C ALA A 76 1.30 -5.87 8.21
N CYS A 77 2.55 -5.59 8.56
CA CYS A 77 3.51 -6.67 8.70
C CYS A 77 3.07 -7.60 9.82
N GLY A 78 3.14 -8.89 9.54
CA GLY A 78 2.66 -9.89 10.48
C GLY A 78 1.21 -10.26 10.31
N ALA A 79 0.45 -9.52 9.54
CA ALA A 79 -0.94 -9.85 9.29
C ALA A 79 -1.03 -10.88 8.17
N ALA A 80 -1.93 -11.84 8.35
CA ALA A 80 -2.21 -12.80 7.28
C ALA A 80 -3.22 -12.17 6.34
N THR A 81 -2.96 -12.23 5.04
CA THR A 81 -3.90 -11.74 4.06
C THR A 81 -3.72 -12.50 2.77
N ASP A 82 -4.85 -12.79 2.15
CA ASP A 82 -4.84 -13.40 0.83
C ASP A 82 -5.32 -12.44 -0.23
N THR A 83 -5.56 -11.20 0.15
CA THR A 83 -6.13 -10.23 -0.76
C THR A 83 -5.06 -9.62 -1.65
N ALA A 84 -5.21 -9.80 -2.94
CA ALA A 84 -4.32 -9.18 -3.90
C ALA A 84 -4.71 -7.72 -4.07
N ILE A 85 -3.71 -6.86 -4.16
CA ILE A 85 -3.93 -5.45 -4.44
C ILE A 85 -3.65 -5.15 -5.91
N LEU A 86 -3.01 -6.07 -6.61
CA LEU A 86 -2.53 -5.82 -7.96
C LEU A 86 -2.20 -7.17 -8.60
N ASN A 87 -2.72 -7.41 -9.79
CA ASN A 87 -2.32 -8.57 -10.59
C ASN A 87 -1.34 -8.08 -11.65
N PHE A 88 -0.35 -8.88 -11.94
CA PHE A 88 0.65 -8.48 -12.93
C PHE A 88 0.89 -9.58 -13.96
N VAL A 89 1.34 -9.16 -15.12
CA VAL A 89 1.68 -10.05 -16.23
C VAL A 89 3.14 -9.82 -16.62
N PRO A 90 3.76 -10.84 -17.24
CA PRO A 90 5.19 -10.74 -17.55
C PRO A 90 5.52 -9.55 -18.43
N GLY A 91 6.60 -8.89 -18.10
CA GLY A 91 7.16 -7.84 -18.94
C GLY A 91 6.47 -6.51 -18.89
N GLU A 92 5.39 -6.39 -18.14
CA GLU A 92 4.64 -5.15 -18.08
C GLU A 92 4.86 -4.41 -16.77
N ILE A 93 4.60 -3.11 -16.81
CA ILE A 93 4.62 -2.27 -15.64
C ILE A 93 3.17 -2.04 -15.24
N THR A 94 2.80 -2.47 -14.04
CA THR A 94 1.41 -2.40 -13.59
C THR A 94 1.39 -1.78 -12.21
N GLY A 95 0.48 -0.84 -11.98
CA GLY A 95 0.41 -0.15 -10.69
C GLY A 95 -1.00 -0.03 -10.17
N ASN A 96 -1.09 0.20 -8.87
CA ASN A 96 -2.36 0.44 -8.21
C ASN A 96 -2.14 1.29 -6.96
N VAL A 97 -3.18 1.99 -6.56
CA VAL A 97 -3.17 2.81 -5.36
C VAL A 97 -3.88 2.04 -4.26
N VAL A 98 -3.27 1.98 -3.09
CA VAL A 98 -3.83 1.22 -1.98
C VAL A 98 -3.63 1.96 -0.67
N ALA A 99 -4.65 1.89 0.18
CA ALA A 99 -4.57 2.41 1.54
C ALA A 99 -4.22 1.24 2.45
N VAL A 100 -3.17 1.36 3.24
CA VAL A 100 -2.67 0.27 4.05
C VAL A 100 -2.41 0.76 5.47
N GLN A 101 -2.80 -0.06 6.43
CA GLN A 101 -2.52 0.21 7.83
C GLN A 101 -1.27 -0.57 8.24
N PRO A 102 -0.31 0.08 8.90
CA PRO A 102 0.90 -0.62 9.33
C PRO A 102 0.65 -1.48 10.57
N GLY A 103 1.57 -2.38 10.83
CA GLY A 103 1.52 -3.19 12.02
C GLY A 103 2.88 -3.80 12.29
N GLY A 104 2.99 -4.50 13.43
CA GLY A 104 4.24 -5.06 13.85
C GLY A 104 5.01 -4.14 14.77
N ALA A 105 6.19 -4.57 15.20
CA ALA A 105 7.03 -3.82 16.11
C ALA A 105 8.47 -3.92 15.62
N PRO A 106 8.98 -2.84 14.97
CA PRO A 106 8.32 -1.55 14.74
C PRO A 106 7.25 -1.64 13.65
N PRO A 107 6.31 -0.71 13.68
CA PRO A 107 5.21 -0.73 12.71
C PRO A 107 5.71 -0.60 11.27
N SER A 108 5.17 -1.41 10.39
CA SER A 108 5.58 -1.43 8.98
C SER A 108 4.46 -1.97 8.12
N VAL A 109 4.52 -1.63 6.84
CA VAL A 109 3.67 -2.21 5.80
C VAL A 109 4.51 -3.23 5.05
N CYS A 110 3.97 -4.42 4.88
CA CYS A 110 4.64 -5.48 4.14
C CYS A 110 3.99 -5.68 2.79
N ILE A 111 4.81 -5.78 1.76
CA ILE A 111 4.37 -6.04 0.40
C ILE A 111 4.94 -7.39 0.01
N GLY A 112 4.05 -8.31 -0.36
CA GLY A 112 4.45 -9.64 -0.78
C GLY A 112 4.03 -9.90 -2.21
N ALA A 113 4.77 -10.76 -2.88
CA ALA A 113 4.47 -11.15 -4.25
C ALA A 113 4.28 -12.65 -4.31
N SER A 114 3.31 -13.09 -5.09
CA SER A 114 3.10 -14.53 -5.31
C SER A 114 4.23 -15.13 -6.15
N TRP A 115 4.89 -14.30 -6.92
CA TRP A 115 6.11 -14.65 -7.63
C TRP A 115 7.02 -13.42 -7.58
N PRO A 116 8.32 -13.58 -7.31
CA PRO A 116 9.19 -12.43 -7.15
C PRO A 116 9.10 -11.45 -8.31
N SER A 117 8.97 -10.18 -7.96
CA SER A 117 8.91 -9.08 -8.91
C SER A 117 9.55 -7.87 -8.27
N HIS A 118 10.19 -7.05 -9.08
CA HIS A 118 10.63 -5.76 -8.58
C HIS A 118 9.42 -4.90 -8.30
N VAL A 119 9.48 -4.18 -7.19
CA VAL A 119 8.38 -3.36 -6.71
C VAL A 119 8.89 -1.96 -6.45
N VAL A 120 8.09 -1.00 -6.86
CA VAL A 120 8.33 0.40 -6.57
C VAL A 120 7.11 0.93 -5.86
N ALA A 121 7.29 1.65 -4.77
CA ALA A 121 6.17 2.23 -4.06
C ALA A 121 6.46 3.68 -3.73
N ASP A 122 5.47 4.51 -4.00
CA ASP A 122 5.51 5.93 -3.70
C ASP A 122 4.45 6.25 -2.67
N LEU A 123 4.84 7.02 -1.67
CA LEU A 123 3.93 7.47 -0.62
C LEU A 123 3.23 8.73 -1.09
N SER A 124 1.90 8.67 -1.17
CA SER A 124 1.11 9.81 -1.61
C SER A 124 0.53 10.60 -0.44
N GLY A 125 0.44 9.99 0.72
CA GLY A 125 -0.07 10.67 1.89
C GLY A 125 -0.29 9.72 3.04
N THR A 126 -0.69 10.29 4.17
CA THR A 126 -0.92 9.52 5.38
C THR A 126 -2.30 9.86 5.94
N PHE A 127 -2.79 9.00 6.80
CA PHE A 127 -4.03 9.24 7.52
C PHE A 127 -3.67 9.54 8.96
N VAL A 128 -4.06 10.71 9.44
CA VAL A 128 -3.73 11.16 10.78
C VAL A 128 -5.00 11.44 11.54
N GLU A 129 -4.91 11.40 12.86
CA GLU A 129 -6.06 11.71 13.68
C GLU A 129 -6.34 13.20 13.62
N GLY A 130 -7.60 13.53 13.52
CA GLY A 130 -7.97 14.90 13.30
C GLY A 130 -8.68 15.57 14.45
#